data_e58991a72e8651d1a94b4ccc4cd7b3a1
#
_entry.id   e58991a72e8651d1a94b4ccc4cd7b3a1
#
_cell.length_a   1.000
_cell.length_b   1.000
_cell.length_c   1.000
_cell.angle_alpha   90.00
_cell.angle_beta   90.00
_cell.angle_gamma   90.00
#
_symmetry.space_group_name_H-M   'P 1'
#
loop_
_entity.id
_entity.type
_entity.pdbx_description
1 polymer ?
#
loop_
_entity_poly.entity_id
_entity_poly.type
_entity_poly.pdbx_seq_one_letter_code
_entity_poly.pdbx_strand_id
1 'polypeptide(L)'
;KLGRMIVRLDKLAPEQPLPYSHKAHLALGIQCPLCHTNPDPGRLMTFANTATCMKCHSSVWRSKPSIQKLAAYEKSKTAVPWVRVYTVLPGVLWNHRRHLDAGMKCEMCHGDVSQMQVMTNVKSVTSMAGCIDCHKLHNAKTTCVTCHAAWAPEMVVAK
;
A
#
# COMPACT_ATOMS: atom_id res chain seq x y z
N LYS A 1 -19.32 -23.78 23.47
CA LYS A 1 -19.66 -23.29 22.12
C LYS A 1 -18.61 -22.24 21.76
N LEU A 2 -17.57 -22.61 21.01
CA LEU A 2 -16.62 -21.67 20.43
C LEU A 2 -17.36 -20.88 19.33
N GLY A 3 -17.65 -19.63 19.60
CA GLY A 3 -18.12 -18.69 18.59
C GLY A 3 -17.01 -18.52 17.53
N ARG A 4 -17.24 -19.01 16.32
CA ARG A 4 -16.41 -18.71 15.16
C ARG A 4 -16.39 -17.19 14.98
N MET A 5 -15.27 -16.58 15.32
CA MET A 5 -15.03 -15.17 15.02
C MET A 5 -14.89 -15.06 13.49
N ILE A 6 -15.99 -14.76 12.82
CA ILE A 6 -15.99 -14.46 11.39
C ILE A 6 -15.26 -13.12 11.25
N VAL A 7 -13.98 -13.17 10.92
CA VAL A 7 -13.25 -11.96 10.46
C VAL A 7 -13.89 -11.57 9.15
N ARG A 8 -14.58 -10.45 9.14
CA ARG A 8 -15.19 -9.91 7.91
C ARG A 8 -14.06 -9.57 6.94
N LEU A 9 -13.98 -10.30 5.84
CA LEU A 9 -13.01 -10.09 4.75
C LEU A 9 -13.16 -8.71 4.10
N ASP A 10 -14.33 -8.08 4.20
CA ASP A 10 -14.63 -6.72 3.78
C ASP A 10 -13.71 -5.66 4.42
N LYS A 11 -13.23 -5.91 5.66
CA LYS A 11 -12.24 -5.04 6.31
C LYS A 11 -10.82 -5.21 5.78
N LEU A 12 -10.55 -6.30 5.06
CA LEU A 12 -9.22 -6.59 4.48
C LEU A 12 -9.10 -6.07 3.05
N ALA A 13 -10.21 -5.90 2.35
CA ALA A 13 -10.29 -5.45 0.97
C ALA A 13 -11.41 -4.40 0.86
N PRO A 14 -11.13 -3.11 1.10
CA PRO A 14 -12.12 -2.06 0.96
C PRO A 14 -12.57 -1.92 -0.50
N GLU A 15 -13.84 -1.58 -0.71
CA GLU A 15 -14.35 -1.27 -2.03
C GLU A 15 -13.56 -0.13 -2.67
N GLN A 16 -13.20 -0.31 -3.93
CA GLN A 16 -12.42 0.64 -4.70
C GLN A 16 -13.29 1.37 -5.73
N PRO A 17 -12.98 2.65 -6.05
CA PRO A 17 -13.76 3.43 -7.00
C PRO A 17 -13.73 2.88 -8.42
N LEU A 18 -12.71 2.08 -8.75
CA LEU A 18 -12.56 1.36 -10.00
C LEU A 18 -12.09 -0.07 -9.72
N PRO A 19 -12.56 -1.08 -10.45
CA PRO A 19 -12.02 -2.43 -10.36
C PRO A 19 -10.61 -2.43 -10.94
N TYR A 20 -9.62 -2.78 -10.12
CA TYR A 20 -8.23 -2.90 -10.52
C TYR A 20 -7.67 -4.24 -10.07
N SER A 21 -7.03 -4.97 -10.98
CA SER A 21 -6.42 -6.27 -10.72
C SER A 21 -4.90 -6.17 -10.83
N HIS A 22 -4.19 -6.30 -9.72
CA HIS A 22 -2.73 -6.44 -9.73
C HIS A 22 -2.31 -7.68 -10.51
N LYS A 23 -3.00 -8.82 -10.30
CA LYS A 23 -2.73 -10.07 -11.01
C LYS A 23 -2.71 -9.88 -12.52
N ALA A 24 -3.72 -9.21 -13.09
CA ALA A 24 -3.81 -9.02 -14.53
C ALA A 24 -2.69 -8.11 -15.07
N HIS A 25 -2.30 -7.06 -14.33
CA HIS A 25 -1.28 -6.11 -14.77
C HIS A 25 0.14 -6.66 -14.60
N LEU A 26 0.42 -7.34 -13.49
CA LEU A 26 1.73 -7.95 -13.25
C LEU A 26 2.00 -9.11 -14.21
N ALA A 27 0.98 -9.83 -14.66
CA ALA A 27 1.10 -10.85 -15.72
C ALA A 27 1.58 -10.29 -17.07
N LEU A 28 1.45 -8.97 -17.28
CA LEU A 28 1.99 -8.27 -18.46
C LEU A 28 3.46 -7.84 -18.28
N GLY A 29 4.12 -8.21 -17.18
CA GLY A 29 5.49 -7.81 -16.87
C GLY A 29 5.63 -6.39 -16.29
N ILE A 30 4.52 -5.73 -15.96
CA ILE A 30 4.53 -4.39 -15.34
C ILE A 30 5.11 -4.50 -13.93
N GLN A 31 6.07 -3.61 -13.62
CA GLN A 31 6.74 -3.58 -12.32
C GLN A 31 6.10 -2.57 -11.38
N CYS A 32 6.18 -2.81 -10.07
CA CYS A 32 5.60 -1.96 -9.03
C CYS A 32 5.94 -0.46 -9.18
N PRO A 33 7.21 -0.07 -9.45
CA PRO A 33 7.60 1.35 -9.54
C PRO A 33 6.98 2.12 -10.72
N LEU A 34 6.44 1.43 -11.72
CA LEU A 34 5.72 2.12 -12.81
C LEU A 34 4.48 2.86 -12.29
N CYS A 35 3.83 2.29 -11.27
CA CYS A 35 2.59 2.78 -10.71
C CYS A 35 2.74 3.38 -9.32
N HIS A 36 3.70 2.87 -8.53
CA HIS A 36 3.93 3.29 -7.14
C HIS A 36 5.30 3.94 -7.01
N THR A 37 5.32 5.25 -6.87
CA THR A 37 6.55 6.00 -6.61
C THR A 37 6.65 6.37 -5.14
N ASN A 38 7.86 6.68 -4.67
CA ASN A 38 8.14 7.04 -3.29
C ASN A 38 8.77 8.44 -3.22
N PRO A 39 7.98 9.51 -3.42
CA PRO A 39 8.49 10.88 -3.34
C PRO A 39 8.92 11.23 -1.91
N ASP A 40 9.78 12.23 -1.78
CA ASP A 40 10.19 12.74 -0.48
C ASP A 40 8.99 13.18 0.38
N PRO A 41 9.04 12.98 1.69
CA PRO A 41 10.15 12.41 2.50
C PRO A 41 10.18 10.86 2.54
N GLY A 42 9.52 10.16 1.64
CA GLY A 42 9.60 8.71 1.49
C GLY A 42 8.68 7.90 2.40
N ARG A 43 7.79 8.55 3.16
CA ARG A 43 6.90 7.86 4.11
C ARG A 43 5.93 6.91 3.42
N LEU A 44 5.25 7.38 2.38
CA LEU A 44 4.19 6.64 1.69
C LEU A 44 4.52 6.46 0.22
N MET A 45 4.09 5.34 -0.33
CA MET A 45 4.03 5.16 -1.78
C MET A 45 2.81 5.89 -2.34
N THR A 46 2.95 6.41 -3.56
CA THR A 46 1.84 7.03 -4.30
C THR A 46 0.97 5.97 -4.95
N PHE A 47 -0.23 6.37 -5.38
CA PHE A 47 -0.98 5.67 -6.40
C PHE A 47 -0.59 6.18 -7.78
N ALA A 48 -0.77 5.34 -8.82
CA ALA A 48 -0.59 5.74 -10.20
C ALA A 48 -1.52 6.92 -10.54
N ASN A 49 -1.00 7.92 -11.24
CA ASN A 49 -1.83 8.95 -11.83
C ASN A 49 -2.64 8.38 -13.02
N THR A 50 -3.72 9.05 -13.39
CA THR A 50 -4.61 8.62 -14.47
C THR A 50 -3.90 8.58 -15.82
N ALA A 51 -2.95 9.50 -16.08
CA ALA A 51 -2.15 9.52 -17.31
C ALA A 51 -1.32 8.23 -17.47
N THR A 52 -0.79 7.67 -16.37
CA THR A 52 -0.07 6.38 -16.42
C THR A 52 -0.98 5.25 -16.88
N CYS A 53 -2.20 5.19 -16.37
CA CYS A 53 -3.20 4.20 -16.81
C CYS A 53 -3.59 4.37 -18.27
N MET A 54 -3.77 5.63 -18.71
CA MET A 54 -4.22 5.95 -20.05
C MET A 54 -3.15 5.75 -21.13
N LYS A 55 -1.89 5.50 -20.79
CA LYS A 55 -0.86 5.06 -21.77
C LYS A 55 -1.30 3.82 -22.54
N CYS A 56 -2.01 2.89 -21.88
CA CYS A 56 -2.54 1.67 -22.48
C CYS A 56 -4.05 1.76 -22.68
N HIS A 57 -4.80 2.27 -21.69
CA HIS A 57 -6.27 2.27 -21.72
C HIS A 57 -6.87 3.33 -22.65
N SER A 58 -6.07 4.20 -23.26
CA SER A 58 -6.51 5.01 -24.41
C SER A 58 -6.86 4.16 -25.65
N SER A 59 -6.32 2.94 -25.74
CA SER A 59 -6.59 2.00 -26.84
C SER A 59 -7.20 0.68 -26.34
N VAL A 60 -6.80 0.20 -25.16
CA VAL A 60 -7.21 -1.11 -24.62
C VAL A 60 -8.48 -0.97 -23.80
N TRP A 61 -9.50 -1.77 -24.11
CA TRP A 61 -10.78 -1.89 -23.39
C TRP A 61 -11.58 -0.57 -23.26
N ARG A 62 -11.46 0.33 -24.21
CA ARG A 62 -12.10 1.66 -24.21
C ARG A 62 -13.61 1.65 -23.96
N SER A 63 -14.31 0.59 -24.40
CA SER A 63 -15.76 0.45 -24.24
C SER A 63 -16.19 -0.04 -22.84
N LYS A 64 -15.24 -0.53 -22.01
CA LYS A 64 -15.62 -0.97 -20.65
C LYS A 64 -15.99 0.23 -19.77
N PRO A 65 -17.11 0.16 -19.01
CA PRO A 65 -17.57 1.26 -18.15
C PRO A 65 -16.50 1.76 -17.17
N SER A 66 -15.70 0.85 -16.61
CA SER A 66 -14.60 1.22 -15.69
C SER A 66 -13.50 2.02 -16.38
N ILE A 67 -13.20 1.74 -17.66
CA ILE A 67 -12.21 2.47 -18.44
C ILE A 67 -12.77 3.82 -18.90
N GLN A 68 -14.06 3.89 -19.22
CA GLN A 68 -14.73 5.18 -19.50
C GLN A 68 -14.70 6.09 -18.26
N LYS A 69 -14.96 5.52 -17.06
CA LYS A 69 -14.84 6.24 -15.79
C LYS A 69 -13.40 6.69 -15.53
N LEU A 70 -12.41 5.86 -15.80
CA LEU A 70 -10.99 6.22 -15.71
C LEU A 70 -10.64 7.37 -16.68
N ALA A 71 -11.12 7.31 -17.92
CA ALA A 71 -10.92 8.37 -18.91
C ALA A 71 -11.58 9.70 -18.49
N ALA A 72 -12.70 9.64 -17.79
CA ALA A 72 -13.33 10.84 -17.21
C ALA A 72 -12.46 11.49 -16.13
N TYR A 73 -11.82 10.70 -15.24
CA TYR A 73 -10.83 11.21 -14.29
C TYR A 73 -9.64 11.87 -15.00
N GLU A 74 -9.13 11.24 -16.05
CA GLU A 74 -8.02 11.84 -16.82
C GLU A 74 -8.44 13.15 -17.51
N LYS A 75 -9.62 13.19 -18.11
CA LYS A 75 -10.16 14.41 -18.77
C LYS A 75 -10.34 15.56 -17.78
N SER A 76 -10.84 15.29 -16.59
CA SER A 76 -11.02 16.31 -15.54
C SER A 76 -9.74 16.62 -14.77
N LYS A 77 -8.63 15.92 -15.03
CA LYS A 77 -7.37 16.03 -14.30
C LYS A 77 -7.51 15.80 -12.79
N THR A 78 -8.50 14.98 -12.40
CA THR A 78 -8.72 14.59 -11.01
C THR A 78 -8.12 13.20 -10.75
N ALA A 79 -7.52 13.03 -9.57
CA ALA A 79 -7.02 11.73 -9.16
C ALA A 79 -8.18 10.77 -8.89
N VAL A 80 -7.97 9.48 -9.21
CA VAL A 80 -8.90 8.44 -8.76
C VAL A 80 -8.84 8.39 -7.23
N PRO A 81 -9.97 8.47 -6.50
CA PRO A 81 -9.98 8.49 -5.04
C PRO A 81 -9.80 7.08 -4.45
N TRP A 82 -8.63 6.48 -4.68
CA TRP A 82 -8.30 5.15 -4.20
C TRP A 82 -8.38 5.07 -2.67
N VAL A 83 -8.97 3.99 -2.17
CA VAL A 83 -9.01 3.70 -0.74
C VAL A 83 -7.76 2.91 -0.36
N ARG A 84 -6.99 3.42 0.62
CA ARG A 84 -5.80 2.73 1.10
C ARG A 84 -6.17 1.47 1.87
N VAL A 85 -5.59 0.34 1.46
CA VAL A 85 -5.73 -0.96 2.14
C VAL A 85 -4.88 -0.99 3.40
N TYR A 86 -3.71 -0.35 3.36
CA TYR A 86 -2.80 -0.24 4.50
C TYR A 86 -2.84 1.17 5.05
N THR A 87 -3.06 1.26 6.36
CA THR A 87 -2.99 2.52 7.10
C THR A 87 -2.09 2.33 8.31
N VAL A 88 -1.24 3.32 8.56
CA VAL A 88 -0.39 3.36 9.74
C VAL A 88 -1.12 4.17 10.82
N LEU A 89 -1.23 3.61 12.01
CA LEU A 89 -1.87 4.28 13.14
C LEU A 89 -1.14 5.57 13.52
N PRO A 90 -1.85 6.57 14.07
CA PRO A 90 -1.22 7.76 14.62
C PRO A 90 -0.14 7.39 15.65
N GLY A 91 0.97 8.14 15.64
CA GLY A 91 2.10 7.90 16.54
C GLY A 91 3.06 6.79 16.09
N VAL A 92 2.78 6.06 15.01
CA VAL A 92 3.73 5.10 14.44
C VAL A 92 4.62 5.80 13.41
N LEU A 93 5.93 5.71 13.64
CA LEU A 93 6.96 6.19 12.71
C LEU A 93 7.19 5.15 11.62
N TRP A 94 6.56 5.35 10.48
CA TRP A 94 6.72 4.49 9.32
C TRP A 94 7.32 5.25 8.14
N ASN A 95 8.24 4.61 7.42
CA ASN A 95 8.84 5.19 6.23
C ASN A 95 9.24 4.09 5.24
N HIS A 96 8.60 4.06 4.05
CA HIS A 96 8.90 3.08 3.01
C HIS A 96 10.35 3.18 2.53
N ARG A 97 10.88 4.40 2.35
CA ARG A 97 12.22 4.61 1.82
C ARG A 97 13.27 3.89 2.65
N ARG A 98 13.21 4.00 3.97
CA ARG A 98 14.16 3.33 4.86
C ARG A 98 14.18 1.81 4.70
N HIS A 99 13.02 1.21 4.42
CA HIS A 99 12.91 -0.23 4.18
C HIS A 99 13.38 -0.61 2.77
N LEU A 100 13.06 0.20 1.76
CA LEU A 100 13.53 0.01 0.38
C LEU A 100 15.06 0.15 0.30
N ASP A 101 15.64 1.15 0.95
CA ASP A 101 17.09 1.37 1.01
C ASP A 101 17.81 0.24 1.76
N ALA A 102 17.14 -0.40 2.72
CA ALA A 102 17.60 -1.62 3.38
C ALA A 102 17.41 -2.89 2.53
N GLY A 103 16.98 -2.78 1.28
CA GLY A 103 16.84 -3.89 0.34
C GLY A 103 15.56 -4.71 0.49
N MET A 104 14.58 -4.24 1.28
CA MET A 104 13.32 -4.95 1.44
C MET A 104 12.49 -4.93 0.15
N LYS A 105 11.92 -6.08 -0.19
CA LYS A 105 11.04 -6.26 -1.36
C LYS A 105 9.59 -5.98 -0.99
N CYS A 106 8.81 -5.54 -1.98
CA CYS A 106 7.39 -5.18 -1.78
C CYS A 106 6.57 -6.35 -1.22
N GLU A 107 6.78 -7.54 -1.78
CA GLU A 107 6.06 -8.76 -1.42
C GLU A 107 6.34 -9.25 0.00
N MET A 108 7.46 -8.86 0.62
CA MET A 108 7.77 -9.23 2.00
C MET A 108 6.74 -8.65 3.00
N CYS A 109 6.13 -7.51 2.65
CA CYS A 109 5.12 -6.85 3.49
C CYS A 109 3.71 -6.93 2.87
N HIS A 110 3.62 -6.87 1.54
CA HIS A 110 2.35 -6.84 0.83
C HIS A 110 1.85 -8.22 0.37
N GLY A 111 2.64 -9.28 0.60
CA GLY A 111 2.32 -10.64 0.16
C GLY A 111 2.44 -10.81 -1.35
N ASP A 112 1.97 -11.94 -1.87
CA ASP A 112 2.01 -12.22 -3.30
C ASP A 112 0.94 -11.42 -4.05
N VAL A 113 1.25 -10.15 -4.31
CA VAL A 113 0.39 -9.22 -5.04
C VAL A 113 0.10 -9.71 -6.45
N SER A 114 0.98 -10.55 -7.04
CA SER A 114 0.80 -11.11 -8.38
C SER A 114 -0.41 -12.04 -8.48
N GLN A 115 -0.90 -12.54 -7.35
CA GLN A 115 -2.10 -13.38 -7.30
C GLN A 115 -3.37 -12.61 -6.88
N MET A 116 -3.25 -11.32 -6.55
CA MET A 116 -4.37 -10.54 -6.03
C MET A 116 -5.20 -9.90 -7.15
N GLN A 117 -6.44 -10.36 -7.30
CA GLN A 117 -7.46 -9.68 -8.11
C GLN A 117 -7.92 -8.39 -7.42
N VAL A 118 -8.08 -8.45 -6.10
CA VAL A 118 -8.39 -7.31 -5.25
C VAL A 118 -7.29 -7.23 -4.20
N MET A 119 -6.72 -6.04 -4.01
CA MET A 119 -5.67 -5.82 -3.01
C MET A 119 -6.22 -6.05 -1.60
N THR A 120 -5.59 -6.94 -0.84
CA THR A 120 -5.96 -7.27 0.54
C THR A 120 -4.82 -6.97 1.51
N ASN A 121 -5.17 -6.72 2.79
CA ASN A 121 -4.19 -6.46 3.83
C ASN A 121 -3.59 -7.75 4.39
N VAL A 122 -2.26 -7.87 4.37
CA VAL A 122 -1.52 -8.97 5.01
C VAL A 122 -1.17 -8.55 6.44
N LYS A 123 -2.07 -8.80 7.38
CA LYS A 123 -1.95 -8.31 8.77
C LYS A 123 -0.80 -8.92 9.55
N SER A 124 -0.41 -10.16 9.26
CA SER A 124 0.64 -10.86 10.02
C SER A 124 1.97 -10.10 9.99
N VAL A 125 2.38 -9.61 8.81
CA VAL A 125 3.66 -8.91 8.62
C VAL A 125 3.58 -7.40 8.89
N THR A 126 2.37 -6.81 8.92
CA THR A 126 2.17 -5.37 9.15
C THR A 126 1.62 -5.06 10.55
N SER A 127 1.57 -6.06 11.42
CA SER A 127 1.28 -5.90 12.84
C SER A 127 2.53 -5.49 13.61
N MET A 128 2.35 -4.95 14.83
CA MET A 128 3.48 -4.64 15.73
C MET A 128 4.38 -5.87 15.95
N ALA A 129 3.79 -7.05 16.18
CA ALA A 129 4.53 -8.29 16.34
C ALA A 129 5.32 -8.63 15.06
N GLY A 130 4.70 -8.57 13.88
CA GLY A 130 5.36 -8.83 12.60
C GLY A 130 6.51 -7.86 12.33
N CYS A 131 6.35 -6.57 12.65
CA CYS A 131 7.44 -5.61 12.55
C CYS A 131 8.62 -5.97 13.47
N ILE A 132 8.35 -6.31 14.74
CA ILE A 132 9.38 -6.69 15.71
C ILE A 132 10.09 -7.98 15.28
N ASP A 133 9.37 -8.98 14.82
CA ASP A 133 9.93 -10.26 14.40
C ASP A 133 10.84 -10.08 13.17
N CYS A 134 10.40 -9.29 12.19
CA CYS A 134 11.22 -8.94 11.02
C CYS A 134 12.48 -8.15 11.43
N HIS A 135 12.34 -7.14 12.29
CA HIS A 135 13.47 -6.36 12.79
C HIS A 135 14.50 -7.24 13.53
N LYS A 136 14.05 -8.18 14.36
CA LYS A 136 14.94 -9.15 15.03
C LYS A 136 15.67 -10.02 14.01
N LEU A 137 14.94 -10.53 13.00
CA LEU A 137 15.53 -11.39 11.96
C LEU A 137 16.61 -10.66 11.16
N HIS A 138 16.46 -9.36 10.93
CA HIS A 138 17.39 -8.54 10.16
C HIS A 138 18.33 -7.69 11.04
N ASN A 139 18.46 -7.99 12.34
CA ASN A 139 19.28 -7.25 13.30
C ASN A 139 18.98 -5.74 13.32
N ALA A 140 17.75 -5.35 13.06
CA ALA A 140 17.30 -3.97 13.09
C ALA A 140 16.81 -3.56 14.49
N LYS A 141 16.73 -2.25 14.75
CA LYS A 141 16.31 -1.73 16.06
C LYS A 141 14.87 -2.09 16.39
N THR A 142 14.63 -2.52 17.64
CA THR A 142 13.32 -2.91 18.18
C THR A 142 12.90 -2.09 19.40
N THR A 143 13.58 -0.98 19.70
CA THR A 143 13.22 -0.11 20.83
C THR A 143 11.90 0.62 20.54
N CYS A 144 11.15 0.94 21.59
CA CYS A 144 9.86 1.62 21.46
C CYS A 144 9.91 2.88 20.60
N VAL A 145 10.93 3.71 20.82
CA VAL A 145 11.14 4.98 20.11
C VAL A 145 11.53 4.82 18.64
N THR A 146 11.93 3.62 18.21
CA THR A 146 12.20 3.34 16.79
C THR A 146 10.90 3.40 15.98
N CYS A 147 9.80 3.00 16.59
CA CYS A 147 8.50 2.85 15.93
C CYS A 147 7.43 3.82 16.45
N HIS A 148 7.59 4.38 17.66
CA HIS A 148 6.57 5.21 18.29
C HIS A 148 7.08 6.59 18.65
N ALA A 149 6.52 7.62 18.01
CA ALA A 149 6.90 9.01 18.19
C ALA A 149 6.66 9.52 19.63
N ALA A 150 5.56 9.11 20.26
CA ALA A 150 5.19 9.58 21.60
C ALA A 150 6.20 9.21 22.71
N TRP A 151 7.16 8.34 22.39
CA TRP A 151 8.16 7.83 23.34
C TRP A 151 9.57 8.30 22.97
N ALA A 152 9.69 9.18 21.98
CA ALA A 152 10.96 9.82 21.65
C ALA A 152 11.23 10.96 22.66
N PRO A 153 12.39 10.97 23.35
CA PRO A 153 12.69 11.97 24.37
C PRO A 153 12.62 13.42 23.89
N GLU A 154 12.87 13.64 22.60
CA GLU A 154 12.91 14.97 21.97
C GLU A 154 11.51 15.60 21.77
N MET A 155 10.42 14.82 21.89
CA MET A 155 9.06 15.34 21.77
C MET A 155 8.46 15.80 23.11
N VAL A 156 9.17 15.61 24.23
CA VAL A 156 8.73 16.05 25.57
C VAL A 156 9.16 17.50 25.83
N VAL A 157 10.00 18.11 25.00
CA VAL A 157 10.62 19.42 25.25
C VAL A 157 10.02 20.57 24.41
N ALA A 158 9.09 20.29 23.51
CA ALA A 158 8.38 21.33 22.76
C ALA A 158 7.04 21.66 23.43
N LYS A 159 7.05 22.45 24.51
CA LYS A 159 5.95 23.25 24.98
C LYS A 159 6.28 24.71 24.74
#